data_3807794ca464a3952a9ebf7c77552038
#
_entry.id   3807794ca464a3952a9ebf7c77552038
#
_cell.length_a   1.000
_cell.length_b   1.000
_cell.length_c   1.000
_cell.angle_alpha   90.00
_cell.angle_beta   90.00
_cell.angle_gamma   90.00
#
_symmetry.space_group_name_H-M   'P 1'
#
loop_
_entity.id
_entity.type
_entity.pdbx_description
1 polymer ?
#
loop_
_entity_poly.entity_id
_entity_poly.type
_entity_poly.pdbx_seq_one_letter_code
_entity_poly.pdbx_strand_id
1 'polypeptide(L)'
;MGKNLKGKELGKGLSQRKNGRFSARFVSQTGVRKEKYFNTLPEARNWLEDARLKDSHSTILAPFEAVADDVLNNDTTLPAPSDMTVDDWFNFWIENIIPHLAWNTLRNYRDRYERNVKPLIGNMRIQDVRPMHIRKILNDMDKDYKGSTIRQTFICMGTVFKSALENSIIDKHPMNGVKYTKTVKSISDVKVLTIEEQEKFLKAAKQSHNYLQYALILETGLRTGEMIGLTWDAINFQDRTLTVNKTLEYRHSRGYWSAGPPKTVSSYRTIPLTERAYNILCELYKQKDTRKQSKGLSQKLEYMDRISGEMKTLVMSDLVFINYRLGMPAKNSSYDTHLYKLCDKAGIKRISMHTLRHTYATRAIERGVNPKALQRLLGHASLQVTMDTYVHVTDDSMNQAIRQFENGAPHNVEMA
;
A
#
# COMPACT_ATOMS: atom_id res chain seq x y z
N MET A 1 29.64 -10.59 16.60
CA MET A 1 29.47 -11.88 15.91
C MET A 1 30.15 -12.98 16.77
N GLY A 2 29.61 -14.20 16.75
CA GLY A 2 30.23 -15.29 17.51
C GLY A 2 31.50 -15.81 16.83
N LYS A 3 32.49 -16.18 17.62
CA LYS A 3 33.80 -16.66 17.14
C LYS A 3 34.02 -18.10 17.58
N ASN A 4 34.90 -18.83 16.88
CA ASN A 4 35.40 -20.12 17.31
C ASN A 4 36.54 -19.94 18.33
N LEU A 5 37.04 -21.04 18.89
CA LEU A 5 38.16 -21.05 19.85
C LEU A 5 39.49 -20.51 19.28
N LYS A 6 39.60 -20.44 17.93
CA LYS A 6 40.76 -19.88 17.22
C LYS A 6 40.54 -18.44 16.77
N GLY A 7 39.47 -17.76 17.26
CA GLY A 7 39.15 -16.36 16.94
C GLY A 7 38.47 -16.11 15.58
N LYS A 8 38.24 -17.14 14.74
CA LYS A 8 37.58 -17.04 13.43
C LYS A 8 36.08 -16.83 13.61
N GLU A 9 35.50 -15.89 12.85
CA GLU A 9 34.06 -15.61 12.89
C GLU A 9 33.25 -16.75 12.30
N LEU A 10 32.15 -17.14 12.99
CA LEU A 10 31.27 -18.23 12.63
C LEU A 10 29.94 -17.77 12.00
N GLY A 11 29.63 -16.48 12.11
CA GLY A 11 28.36 -15.90 11.69
C GLY A 11 27.46 -15.52 12.85
N LYS A 12 26.37 -14.79 12.55
CA LYS A 12 25.39 -14.27 13.53
C LYS A 12 24.59 -15.43 14.17
N GLY A 13 24.64 -15.55 15.47
CA GLY A 13 23.91 -16.56 16.24
C GLY A 13 24.72 -17.86 16.50
N LEU A 14 25.96 -17.99 16.03
CA LEU A 14 26.82 -19.15 16.19
C LEU A 14 28.04 -18.80 17.06
N SER A 15 28.40 -19.68 17.98
CA SER A 15 29.65 -19.54 18.77
C SER A 15 30.18 -20.94 19.13
N GLN A 16 31.50 -21.06 19.37
CA GLN A 16 32.09 -22.28 19.89
C GLN A 16 32.39 -22.13 21.37
N ARG A 17 31.95 -23.10 22.17
CA ARG A 17 32.17 -23.17 23.63
C ARG A 17 33.54 -23.76 23.96
N LYS A 18 34.06 -23.50 25.17
CA LYS A 18 35.35 -24.00 25.65
C LYS A 18 35.44 -25.55 25.62
N ASN A 19 34.31 -26.27 25.69
CA ASN A 19 34.22 -27.71 25.59
C ASN A 19 34.22 -28.24 24.12
N GLY A 20 34.50 -27.38 23.15
CA GLY A 20 34.58 -27.75 21.73
C GLY A 20 33.23 -27.76 21.00
N ARG A 21 32.10 -27.79 21.70
CA ARG A 21 30.76 -27.81 21.08
C ARG A 21 30.37 -26.45 20.47
N PHE A 22 29.57 -26.50 19.45
CA PHE A 22 29.01 -25.30 18.79
C PHE A 22 27.63 -24.97 19.37
N SER A 23 27.43 -23.72 19.76
CA SER A 23 26.14 -23.19 20.19
C SER A 23 25.53 -22.40 19.03
N ALA A 24 24.29 -22.74 18.69
CA ALA A 24 23.46 -22.01 17.79
C ALA A 24 22.34 -21.30 18.57
N ARG A 25 22.27 -19.99 18.47
CA ARG A 25 21.29 -19.16 19.18
C ARG A 25 20.40 -18.42 18.20
N PHE A 26 19.10 -18.56 18.41
CA PHE A 26 18.05 -17.97 17.59
C PHE A 26 17.08 -17.21 18.51
N VAL A 27 16.61 -16.06 18.01
CA VAL A 27 15.56 -15.27 18.65
C VAL A 27 14.43 -15.17 17.63
N SER A 28 13.25 -15.69 17.98
CA SER A 28 12.07 -15.64 17.12
C SER A 28 11.55 -14.21 16.93
N GLN A 29 10.70 -13.99 15.95
CA GLN A 29 10.00 -12.72 15.74
C GLN A 29 9.11 -12.34 16.93
N THR A 30 8.66 -13.32 17.70
CA THR A 30 7.91 -13.14 18.96
C THR A 30 8.79 -12.88 20.18
N GLY A 31 10.13 -12.74 20.01
CA GLY A 31 11.08 -12.46 21.07
C GLY A 31 11.54 -13.69 21.88
N VAL A 32 11.05 -14.89 21.57
CA VAL A 32 11.45 -16.13 22.28
C VAL A 32 12.88 -16.52 21.89
N ARG A 33 13.74 -16.71 22.89
CA ARG A 33 15.13 -17.16 22.69
C ARG A 33 15.22 -18.66 22.75
N LYS A 34 15.81 -19.28 21.68
CA LYS A 34 16.13 -20.71 21.62
C LYS A 34 17.63 -20.86 21.44
N GLU A 35 18.25 -21.76 22.20
CA GLU A 35 19.68 -22.11 22.07
C GLU A 35 19.81 -23.63 22.04
N LYS A 36 20.63 -24.14 21.11
CA LYS A 36 20.91 -25.58 20.98
C LYS A 36 22.39 -25.78 20.74
N TYR A 37 22.90 -26.93 21.22
CA TYR A 37 24.31 -27.28 21.16
C TYR A 37 24.55 -28.46 20.24
N PHE A 38 25.63 -28.41 19.44
CA PHE A 38 25.96 -29.38 18.39
C PHE A 38 27.42 -29.75 18.50
N ASN A 39 27.74 -30.91 18.00
CA ASN A 39 29.13 -31.41 17.97
C ASN A 39 29.90 -30.82 16.77
N THR A 40 29.22 -30.51 15.69
CA THR A 40 29.83 -29.94 14.47
C THR A 40 29.25 -28.60 14.07
N LEU A 41 30.04 -27.78 13.39
CA LEU A 41 29.61 -26.48 12.88
C LEU A 41 28.53 -26.58 11.78
N PRO A 42 28.60 -27.55 10.84
CA PRO A 42 27.53 -27.73 9.85
C PRO A 42 26.16 -28.01 10.47
N GLU A 43 26.09 -28.90 11.48
CA GLU A 43 24.84 -29.19 12.19
C GLU A 43 24.25 -27.93 12.86
N ALA A 44 25.12 -27.12 13.50
CA ALA A 44 24.70 -25.86 14.12
C ALA A 44 24.18 -24.86 13.11
N ARG A 45 24.76 -24.78 11.91
CA ARG A 45 24.32 -23.95 10.82
C ARG A 45 22.97 -24.38 10.26
N ASN A 46 22.84 -25.66 9.92
CA ASN A 46 21.60 -26.23 9.38
C ASN A 46 20.43 -26.02 10.35
N TRP A 47 20.66 -26.29 11.65
CA TRP A 47 19.63 -26.03 12.65
C TRP A 47 19.25 -24.53 12.74
N LEU A 48 20.21 -23.64 12.62
CA LEU A 48 19.94 -22.19 12.68
C LEU A 48 19.18 -21.69 11.45
N GLU A 49 19.48 -22.25 10.28
CA GLU A 49 18.75 -21.98 9.03
C GLU A 49 17.33 -22.56 9.09
N ASP A 50 17.17 -23.81 9.54
CA ASP A 50 15.87 -24.42 9.75
C ASP A 50 15.02 -23.67 10.79
N ALA A 51 15.64 -23.22 11.88
CA ALA A 51 14.96 -22.44 12.91
C ALA A 51 14.48 -21.08 12.35
N ARG A 52 15.27 -20.43 11.49
CA ARG A 52 14.89 -19.19 10.82
C ARG A 52 13.81 -19.40 9.76
N LEU A 53 13.92 -20.47 8.99
CA LEU A 53 12.91 -20.87 8.01
C LEU A 53 11.58 -21.19 8.71
N LYS A 54 11.62 -21.99 9.78
CA LYS A 54 10.42 -22.31 10.57
C LYS A 54 9.81 -21.09 11.24
N ASP A 55 10.59 -20.12 11.69
CA ASP A 55 10.10 -18.87 12.28
C ASP A 55 9.51 -17.93 11.23
N SER A 56 10.14 -17.84 10.06
CA SER A 56 9.55 -17.14 8.92
C SER A 56 8.29 -17.81 8.38
N HIS A 57 8.18 -19.15 8.52
CA HIS A 57 7.00 -19.92 8.17
C HIS A 57 5.98 -19.98 9.31
N SER A 58 6.41 -19.98 10.59
CA SER A 58 5.51 -20.02 11.74
C SER A 58 4.74 -18.72 11.96
N THR A 59 5.21 -17.60 11.44
CA THR A 59 4.40 -16.39 11.33
C THR A 59 3.23 -16.57 10.35
N ILE A 60 3.32 -17.59 9.48
CA ILE A 60 2.26 -18.00 8.54
C ILE A 60 1.47 -19.21 9.09
N LEU A 61 2.08 -20.07 9.92
CA LEU A 61 1.51 -21.36 10.35
C LEU A 61 1.07 -21.41 11.83
N ALA A 62 1.63 -20.59 12.72
CA ALA A 62 1.24 -20.58 14.14
C ALA A 62 -0.24 -20.28 14.40
N PRO A 63 -0.93 -19.43 13.60
CA PRO A 63 -2.39 -19.32 13.64
C PRO A 63 -3.10 -20.59 13.15
N PHE A 64 -2.46 -21.39 12.31
CA PHE A 64 -3.11 -22.53 11.66
C PHE A 64 -3.14 -23.79 12.55
N GLU A 65 -2.07 -24.09 13.30
CA GLU A 65 -2.09 -25.20 14.26
C GLU A 65 -3.03 -24.91 15.43
N ALA A 66 -3.06 -23.67 15.93
CA ALA A 66 -4.01 -23.25 16.96
C ALA A 66 -5.46 -23.17 16.44
N VAL A 67 -5.65 -22.76 15.18
CA VAL A 67 -6.97 -22.72 14.53
C VAL A 67 -7.43 -24.12 14.10
N ALA A 68 -6.50 -25.03 13.76
CA ALA A 68 -6.88 -26.42 13.45
C ALA A 68 -7.44 -27.13 14.69
N ASP A 69 -6.86 -26.92 15.86
CA ASP A 69 -7.38 -27.47 17.12
C ASP A 69 -8.68 -26.80 17.59
N ASP A 70 -8.83 -25.48 17.39
CA ASP A 70 -10.08 -24.77 17.70
C ASP A 70 -11.20 -25.03 16.66
N VAL A 71 -10.85 -25.24 15.39
CA VAL A 71 -11.80 -25.56 14.31
C VAL A 71 -12.26 -27.03 14.41
N LEU A 72 -11.43 -27.92 14.91
CA LEU A 72 -11.81 -29.31 15.18
C LEU A 72 -12.77 -29.42 16.38
N ASN A 73 -12.79 -28.42 17.27
CA ASN A 73 -13.65 -28.38 18.45
C ASN A 73 -14.88 -27.47 18.34
N ASN A 74 -14.99 -26.64 17.31
CA ASN A 74 -16.17 -25.84 17.01
C ASN A 74 -16.90 -26.39 15.77
N ASP A 75 -18.21 -26.44 15.84
CA ASP A 75 -19.19 -27.02 14.90
C ASP A 75 -19.22 -26.42 13.46
N THR A 76 -18.14 -25.81 13.00
CA THR A 76 -17.90 -25.44 11.60
C THR A 76 -17.05 -26.50 10.92
N THR A 77 -17.62 -27.69 10.72
CA THR A 77 -16.99 -28.79 9.97
C THR A 77 -16.84 -28.36 8.52
N LEU A 78 -15.59 -28.03 8.12
CA LEU A 78 -15.27 -27.96 6.69
C LEU A 78 -15.58 -29.33 6.08
N PRO A 79 -16.16 -29.39 4.87
CA PRO A 79 -16.28 -30.63 4.12
C PRO A 79 -14.92 -31.34 4.00
N ALA A 80 -14.93 -32.67 3.92
CA ALA A 80 -13.70 -33.39 3.62
C ALA A 80 -13.04 -32.77 2.38
N PRO A 81 -11.70 -32.74 2.30
CA PRO A 81 -11.00 -32.18 1.12
C PRO A 81 -11.50 -32.73 -0.22
N SER A 82 -11.99 -33.99 -0.25
CA SER A 82 -12.60 -34.62 -1.43
C SER A 82 -13.90 -33.97 -1.90
N ASP A 83 -14.68 -33.36 -1.00
CA ASP A 83 -16.00 -32.83 -1.26
C ASP A 83 -16.06 -31.30 -1.19
N MET A 84 -14.94 -30.68 -0.77
CA MET A 84 -14.82 -29.23 -0.60
C MET A 84 -14.98 -28.51 -1.93
N THR A 85 -15.92 -27.55 -1.98
CA THR A 85 -16.09 -26.67 -3.16
C THR A 85 -15.08 -25.53 -3.14
N VAL A 86 -14.95 -24.85 -4.28
CA VAL A 86 -14.16 -23.61 -4.38
C VAL A 86 -14.73 -22.53 -3.45
N ASP A 87 -16.06 -22.49 -3.27
CA ASP A 87 -16.75 -21.52 -2.40
C ASP A 87 -16.46 -21.79 -0.93
N ASP A 88 -16.50 -23.06 -0.51
CA ASP A 88 -16.14 -23.46 0.87
C ASP A 88 -14.72 -23.05 1.22
N TRP A 89 -13.77 -23.38 0.33
CA TRP A 89 -12.38 -23.01 0.53
C TRP A 89 -12.17 -21.49 0.54
N PHE A 90 -12.79 -20.76 -0.39
CA PHE A 90 -12.66 -19.31 -0.45
C PHE A 90 -13.16 -18.62 0.82
N ASN A 91 -14.33 -19.03 1.33
CA ASN A 91 -14.91 -18.48 2.55
C ASN A 91 -14.03 -18.79 3.75
N PHE A 92 -13.60 -20.04 3.90
CA PHE A 92 -12.67 -20.43 4.96
C PHE A 92 -11.35 -19.64 4.89
N TRP A 93 -10.75 -19.56 3.69
CA TRP A 93 -9.50 -18.85 3.46
C TRP A 93 -9.56 -17.37 3.85
N ILE A 94 -10.63 -16.68 3.46
CA ILE A 94 -10.76 -15.25 3.73
C ILE A 94 -11.03 -14.95 5.21
N GLU A 95 -11.66 -15.86 5.92
CA GLU A 95 -12.06 -15.71 7.32
C GLU A 95 -10.99 -16.20 8.30
N ASN A 96 -10.27 -17.25 7.96
CA ASN A 96 -9.37 -17.93 8.88
C ASN A 96 -7.88 -17.78 8.50
N ILE A 97 -7.55 -17.75 7.21
CA ILE A 97 -6.15 -17.71 6.77
C ILE A 97 -5.65 -16.27 6.60
N ILE A 98 -6.47 -15.35 6.08
CA ILE A 98 -6.06 -13.98 5.79
C ILE A 98 -6.85 -12.88 6.53
N PRO A 99 -7.46 -13.14 7.70
CA PRO A 99 -8.28 -12.12 8.40
C PRO A 99 -7.47 -10.89 8.82
N HIS A 100 -6.16 -11.05 8.97
CA HIS A 100 -5.21 -9.99 9.34
C HIS A 100 -4.95 -8.96 8.22
N LEU A 101 -5.38 -9.24 6.99
CA LEU A 101 -5.17 -8.31 5.88
C LEU A 101 -6.06 -7.07 6.01
N ALA A 102 -5.57 -5.97 5.44
CA ALA A 102 -6.33 -4.73 5.42
C ALA A 102 -7.73 -4.93 4.81
N TRP A 103 -8.75 -4.36 5.43
CA TRP A 103 -10.15 -4.50 5.04
C TRP A 103 -10.41 -4.25 3.54
N ASN A 104 -9.77 -3.24 2.94
CA ASN A 104 -9.89 -2.97 1.51
C ASN A 104 -9.34 -4.12 0.66
N THR A 105 -8.33 -4.84 1.13
CA THR A 105 -7.79 -6.02 0.44
C THR A 105 -8.78 -7.16 0.49
N LEU A 106 -9.33 -7.48 1.68
CA LEU A 106 -10.34 -8.52 1.86
C LEU A 106 -11.59 -8.23 1.03
N ARG A 107 -12.08 -6.97 1.07
CA ARG A 107 -13.21 -6.55 0.24
C ARG A 107 -12.94 -6.75 -1.25
N ASN A 108 -11.75 -6.37 -1.72
CA ASN A 108 -11.38 -6.53 -3.11
C ASN A 108 -11.31 -8.00 -3.53
N TYR A 109 -10.84 -8.90 -2.65
CA TYR A 109 -10.87 -10.34 -2.91
C TYR A 109 -12.30 -10.85 -2.99
N ARG A 110 -13.18 -10.50 -2.03
CA ARG A 110 -14.61 -10.87 -2.04
C ARG A 110 -15.30 -10.37 -3.31
N ASP A 111 -15.19 -9.08 -3.62
CA ASP A 111 -15.82 -8.47 -4.80
C ASP A 111 -15.42 -9.16 -6.11
N ARG A 112 -14.14 -9.55 -6.25
CA ARG A 112 -13.65 -10.24 -7.46
C ARG A 112 -14.11 -11.68 -7.53
N TYR A 113 -14.05 -12.37 -6.43
CA TYR A 113 -14.49 -13.75 -6.34
C TYR A 113 -15.98 -13.87 -6.63
N GLU A 114 -16.81 -13.15 -5.89
CA GLU A 114 -18.27 -13.19 -6.02
C GLU A 114 -18.76 -12.84 -7.43
N ARG A 115 -18.16 -11.82 -8.05
CA ARG A 115 -18.61 -11.36 -9.38
C ARG A 115 -18.08 -12.20 -10.53
N ASN A 116 -16.83 -12.62 -10.46
CA ASN A 116 -16.14 -13.12 -11.65
C ASN A 116 -15.77 -14.60 -11.57
N VAL A 117 -15.66 -15.19 -10.38
CA VAL A 117 -15.17 -16.56 -10.17
C VAL A 117 -16.28 -17.48 -9.72
N LYS A 118 -16.98 -17.12 -8.66
CA LYS A 118 -18.04 -17.90 -8.03
C LYS A 118 -19.13 -18.35 -9.02
N PRO A 119 -19.64 -17.52 -9.94
CA PRO A 119 -20.69 -17.94 -10.89
C PRO A 119 -20.29 -19.09 -11.81
N LEU A 120 -18.99 -19.28 -12.06
CA LEU A 120 -18.48 -20.26 -13.02
C LEU A 120 -17.92 -21.52 -12.35
N ILE A 121 -17.27 -21.39 -11.21
CA ILE A 121 -16.60 -22.51 -10.54
C ILE A 121 -16.89 -22.61 -9.04
N GLY A 122 -17.67 -21.71 -8.46
CA GLY A 122 -17.91 -21.68 -7.00
C GLY A 122 -18.40 -23.00 -6.44
N ASN A 123 -19.36 -23.64 -7.12
CA ASN A 123 -19.97 -24.92 -6.72
C ASN A 123 -19.18 -26.15 -7.18
N MET A 124 -18.06 -25.96 -7.89
CA MET A 124 -17.22 -27.09 -8.30
C MET A 124 -16.37 -27.57 -7.12
N ARG A 125 -16.12 -28.89 -7.02
CA ARG A 125 -15.11 -29.39 -6.11
C ARG A 125 -13.76 -28.77 -6.47
N ILE A 126 -13.05 -28.28 -5.47
CA ILE A 126 -11.81 -27.53 -5.71
C ILE A 126 -10.74 -28.38 -6.38
N GLN A 127 -10.74 -29.69 -6.12
CA GLN A 127 -9.83 -30.68 -6.73
C GLN A 127 -10.11 -30.91 -8.22
N ASP A 128 -11.34 -30.61 -8.70
CA ASP A 128 -11.76 -30.78 -10.09
C ASP A 128 -11.48 -29.54 -10.96
N VAL A 129 -11.03 -28.44 -10.37
CA VAL A 129 -10.70 -27.24 -11.13
C VAL A 129 -9.47 -27.47 -11.99
N ARG A 130 -9.58 -27.23 -13.28
CA ARG A 130 -8.55 -27.42 -14.31
C ARG A 130 -8.18 -26.09 -14.96
N PRO A 131 -7.01 -25.99 -15.60
CA PRO A 131 -6.58 -24.76 -16.29
C PRO A 131 -7.60 -24.23 -17.32
N MET A 132 -8.39 -25.12 -17.94
CA MET A 132 -9.43 -24.74 -18.89
C MET A 132 -10.54 -23.90 -18.23
N HIS A 133 -10.90 -24.17 -16.98
CA HIS A 133 -11.92 -23.41 -16.25
C HIS A 133 -11.42 -21.98 -15.97
N ILE A 134 -10.15 -21.84 -15.59
CA ILE A 134 -9.52 -20.53 -15.40
C ILE A 134 -9.47 -19.74 -16.70
N ARG A 135 -9.08 -20.37 -17.81
CA ARG A 135 -9.09 -19.72 -19.14
C ARG A 135 -10.48 -19.26 -19.54
N LYS A 136 -11.52 -20.06 -19.25
CA LYS A 136 -12.92 -19.67 -19.53
C LYS A 136 -13.29 -18.41 -18.74
N ILE A 137 -13.00 -18.34 -17.43
CA ILE A 137 -13.24 -17.13 -16.61
C ILE A 137 -12.57 -15.91 -17.25
N LEU A 138 -11.28 -16.03 -17.61
CA LEU A 138 -10.52 -14.89 -18.17
C LEU A 138 -11.09 -14.46 -19.54
N ASN A 139 -11.46 -15.40 -20.38
CA ASN A 139 -12.05 -15.12 -21.72
C ASN A 139 -13.43 -14.47 -21.58
N ASP A 140 -14.25 -14.92 -20.64
CA ASP A 140 -15.56 -14.31 -20.41
C ASP A 140 -15.40 -12.88 -19.87
N MET A 141 -14.45 -12.66 -18.97
CA MET A 141 -14.13 -11.32 -18.47
C MET A 141 -13.57 -10.39 -19.57
N ASP A 142 -12.91 -10.94 -20.60
CA ASP A 142 -12.29 -10.13 -21.66
C ASP A 142 -13.31 -9.34 -22.51
N LYS A 143 -14.57 -9.77 -22.50
CA LYS A 143 -15.68 -9.13 -23.22
C LYS A 143 -16.08 -7.80 -22.56
N ASP A 144 -16.07 -7.74 -21.21
CA ASP A 144 -16.71 -6.65 -20.46
C ASP A 144 -15.76 -5.85 -19.59
N TYR A 145 -14.58 -6.41 -19.26
CA TYR A 145 -13.67 -5.81 -18.28
C TYR A 145 -12.36 -5.30 -18.89
N LYS A 146 -11.84 -4.23 -18.28
CA LYS A 146 -10.51 -3.72 -18.60
C LYS A 146 -9.42 -4.71 -18.19
N GLY A 147 -8.32 -4.76 -18.94
CA GLY A 147 -7.19 -5.65 -18.67
C GLY A 147 -6.64 -5.59 -17.23
N SER A 148 -6.67 -4.41 -16.60
CA SER A 148 -6.27 -4.26 -15.19
C SER A 148 -7.19 -5.00 -14.21
N THR A 149 -8.50 -5.03 -14.47
CA THR A 149 -9.48 -5.76 -13.64
C THR A 149 -9.27 -7.26 -13.77
N ILE A 150 -9.09 -7.73 -15.02
CA ILE A 150 -8.84 -9.16 -15.30
C ILE A 150 -7.53 -9.61 -14.63
N ARG A 151 -6.45 -8.83 -14.76
CA ARG A 151 -5.18 -9.11 -14.08
C ARG A 151 -5.34 -9.24 -12.58
N GLN A 152 -6.13 -8.37 -11.96
CA GLN A 152 -6.35 -8.43 -10.51
C GLN A 152 -7.19 -9.66 -10.10
N THR A 153 -8.17 -10.07 -10.92
CA THR A 153 -8.91 -11.33 -10.71
C THR A 153 -7.98 -12.54 -10.88
N PHE A 154 -7.10 -12.52 -11.89
CA PHE A 154 -6.07 -13.54 -12.08
C PHE A 154 -5.16 -13.69 -10.86
N ILE A 155 -4.66 -12.57 -10.31
CA ILE A 155 -3.84 -12.57 -9.08
C ILE A 155 -4.64 -13.09 -7.89
N CYS A 156 -5.91 -12.69 -7.74
CA CYS A 156 -6.80 -13.19 -6.67
C CYS A 156 -6.93 -14.72 -6.73
N MET A 157 -7.30 -15.28 -7.88
CA MET A 157 -7.38 -16.73 -8.09
C MET A 157 -6.05 -17.42 -7.78
N GLY A 158 -4.93 -16.83 -8.26
CA GLY A 158 -3.58 -17.36 -7.99
C GLY A 158 -3.27 -17.47 -6.51
N THR A 159 -3.65 -16.46 -5.72
CA THR A 159 -3.43 -16.46 -4.28
C THR A 159 -4.31 -17.50 -3.56
N VAL A 160 -5.58 -17.60 -3.93
CA VAL A 160 -6.54 -18.57 -3.34
C VAL A 160 -6.10 -20.00 -3.60
N PHE A 161 -5.80 -20.36 -4.86
CA PHE A 161 -5.37 -21.72 -5.23
C PHE A 161 -3.96 -22.05 -4.75
N LYS A 162 -3.08 -21.06 -4.64
CA LYS A 162 -1.77 -21.26 -4.02
C LYS A 162 -1.92 -21.63 -2.55
N SER A 163 -2.78 -20.95 -1.83
CA SER A 163 -3.07 -21.29 -0.44
C SER A 163 -3.73 -22.67 -0.31
N ALA A 164 -4.63 -23.05 -1.22
CA ALA A 164 -5.21 -24.39 -1.24
C ALA A 164 -4.15 -25.50 -1.45
N LEU A 165 -3.17 -25.25 -2.31
CA LEU A 165 -2.05 -26.15 -2.54
C LEU A 165 -1.13 -26.26 -1.31
N GLU A 166 -0.79 -25.11 -0.69
CA GLU A 166 0.05 -25.06 0.51
C GLU A 166 -0.58 -25.75 1.73
N ASN A 167 -1.93 -25.82 1.76
CA ASN A 167 -2.69 -26.51 2.80
C ASN A 167 -3.14 -27.92 2.38
N SER A 168 -2.59 -28.48 1.31
CA SER A 168 -2.88 -29.85 0.82
C SER A 168 -4.36 -30.11 0.52
N ILE A 169 -5.13 -29.06 0.21
CA ILE A 169 -6.53 -29.17 -0.24
C ILE A 169 -6.59 -29.61 -1.71
N ILE A 170 -5.58 -29.23 -2.50
CA ILE A 170 -5.38 -29.65 -3.89
C ILE A 170 -3.95 -30.13 -4.11
N ASP A 171 -3.76 -31.11 -4.99
CA ASP A 171 -2.43 -31.66 -5.33
C ASP A 171 -1.74 -30.85 -6.43
N LYS A 172 -2.50 -30.18 -7.29
CA LYS A 172 -1.98 -29.44 -8.45
C LYS A 172 -2.61 -28.05 -8.55
N HIS A 173 -1.76 -27.06 -8.76
CA HIS A 173 -2.23 -25.68 -8.92
C HIS A 173 -2.97 -25.50 -10.27
N PRO A 174 -4.27 -25.16 -10.29
CA PRO A 174 -5.06 -25.13 -11.53
C PRO A 174 -4.68 -23.97 -12.48
N MET A 175 -3.82 -23.06 -12.04
CA MET A 175 -3.33 -21.97 -12.90
C MET A 175 -1.99 -22.30 -13.56
N ASN A 176 -1.43 -23.50 -13.35
CA ASN A 176 -0.19 -23.89 -14.01
C ASN A 176 -0.39 -23.90 -15.54
N GLY A 177 0.49 -23.19 -16.26
CA GLY A 177 0.41 -23.05 -17.71
C GLY A 177 -0.68 -22.09 -18.20
N VAL A 178 -1.43 -21.43 -17.31
CA VAL A 178 -2.35 -20.34 -17.70
C VAL A 178 -1.58 -19.02 -17.71
N LYS A 179 -1.45 -18.44 -18.90
CA LYS A 179 -0.85 -17.11 -19.07
C LYS A 179 -1.96 -16.09 -19.33
N TYR A 180 -1.88 -14.96 -18.66
CA TYR A 180 -2.70 -13.80 -18.97
C TYR A 180 -1.81 -12.72 -19.59
N THR A 181 -2.02 -12.44 -20.86
CA THR A 181 -1.17 -11.56 -21.69
C THR A 181 -1.85 -10.27 -22.12
N LYS A 182 -3.07 -9.96 -21.60
CA LYS A 182 -3.72 -8.73 -22.03
C LYS A 182 -2.87 -7.52 -21.65
N THR A 183 -2.59 -6.71 -22.62
CA THR A 183 -1.74 -5.52 -22.57
C THR A 183 -2.04 -4.69 -21.32
N VAL A 184 -1.06 -4.61 -20.45
CA VAL A 184 -1.03 -3.59 -19.41
C VAL A 184 -1.17 -2.26 -20.15
N LYS A 185 -1.99 -1.34 -19.62
CA LYS A 185 -2.04 0.05 -20.06
C LYS A 185 -0.67 0.51 -20.52
N SER A 186 -0.59 1.11 -21.68
CA SER A 186 0.63 1.82 -22.07
C SER A 186 0.94 2.84 -20.96
N ILE A 187 2.19 3.08 -20.72
CA ILE A 187 2.68 4.08 -19.77
C ILE A 187 2.03 5.46 -20.04
N SER A 188 1.58 5.70 -21.31
CA SER A 188 0.81 6.88 -21.75
C SER A 188 -0.54 7.14 -21.06
N ASP A 189 -1.01 6.21 -20.23
CA ASP A 189 -2.32 6.33 -19.56
C ASP A 189 -2.28 6.99 -18.16
N VAL A 190 -1.11 7.39 -17.66
CA VAL A 190 -1.03 8.15 -16.40
C VAL A 190 -1.48 9.58 -16.67
N LYS A 191 -2.67 9.92 -16.21
CA LYS A 191 -3.20 11.27 -16.35
C LYS A 191 -2.42 12.24 -15.48
N VAL A 192 -1.84 13.24 -16.11
CA VAL A 192 -1.16 14.38 -15.47
C VAL A 192 -1.74 15.65 -16.10
N LEU A 193 -1.94 16.70 -15.32
CA LEU A 193 -2.33 18.00 -15.86
C LEU A 193 -1.13 18.66 -16.56
N THR A 194 -1.32 19.23 -17.73
CA THR A 194 -0.35 20.18 -18.29
C THR A 194 -0.28 21.44 -17.43
N ILE A 195 0.70 22.30 -17.66
CA ILE A 195 0.81 23.57 -16.91
C ILE A 195 -0.47 24.42 -17.14
N GLU A 196 -0.91 24.54 -18.38
CA GLU A 196 -2.11 25.26 -18.74
C GLU A 196 -3.39 24.66 -18.13
N GLU A 197 -3.52 23.32 -18.16
CA GLU A 197 -4.65 22.62 -17.55
C GLU A 197 -4.68 22.82 -16.03
N GLN A 198 -3.50 22.80 -15.39
CA GLN A 198 -3.38 23.06 -13.96
C GLN A 198 -3.79 24.49 -13.60
N GLU A 199 -3.42 25.48 -14.38
CA GLU A 199 -3.82 26.88 -14.20
C GLU A 199 -5.33 27.06 -14.39
N LYS A 200 -5.90 26.50 -15.48
CA LYS A 200 -7.35 26.51 -15.72
C LYS A 200 -8.11 25.85 -14.58
N PHE A 201 -7.62 24.69 -14.11
CA PHE A 201 -8.20 23.98 -12.98
C PHE A 201 -8.17 24.81 -11.69
N LEU A 202 -7.01 25.37 -11.32
CA LEU A 202 -6.87 26.18 -10.11
C LEU A 202 -7.75 27.45 -10.16
N LYS A 203 -7.85 28.08 -11.33
CA LYS A 203 -8.75 29.24 -11.55
C LYS A 203 -10.22 28.84 -11.34
N ALA A 204 -10.66 27.72 -11.92
CA ALA A 204 -12.01 27.20 -11.74
C ALA A 204 -12.30 26.78 -10.30
N ALA A 205 -11.28 26.23 -9.60
CA ALA A 205 -11.39 25.75 -8.22
C ALA A 205 -11.33 26.85 -7.17
N LYS A 206 -10.85 28.06 -7.49
CA LYS A 206 -10.57 29.15 -6.53
C LYS A 206 -11.77 29.52 -5.64
N GLN A 207 -12.98 29.44 -6.17
CA GLN A 207 -14.22 29.72 -5.43
C GLN A 207 -14.82 28.46 -4.75
N SER A 208 -14.17 27.34 -4.87
CA SER A 208 -14.61 26.07 -4.30
C SER A 208 -14.21 25.97 -2.84
N HIS A 209 -15.08 25.41 -2.00
CA HIS A 209 -14.78 25.09 -0.61
C HIS A 209 -13.67 24.01 -0.46
N ASN A 210 -13.32 23.29 -1.53
CA ASN A 210 -12.23 22.32 -1.54
C ASN A 210 -10.95 22.87 -2.21
N TYR A 211 -10.89 24.15 -2.53
CA TYR A 211 -9.72 24.74 -3.22
C TYR A 211 -8.40 24.48 -2.48
N LEU A 212 -8.39 24.73 -1.16
CA LEU A 212 -7.17 24.60 -0.35
C LEU A 212 -6.69 23.16 -0.26
N GLN A 213 -7.61 22.17 -0.26
CA GLN A 213 -7.27 20.75 -0.31
C GLN A 213 -6.58 20.36 -1.62
N TYR A 214 -7.14 20.82 -2.75
CA TYR A 214 -6.55 20.54 -4.08
C TYR A 214 -5.20 21.23 -4.23
N ALA A 215 -5.10 22.49 -3.81
CA ALA A 215 -3.86 23.24 -3.83
C ALA A 215 -2.78 22.58 -2.95
N LEU A 216 -3.13 22.12 -1.75
CA LEU A 216 -2.19 21.46 -0.85
C LEU A 216 -1.66 20.14 -1.46
N ILE A 217 -2.50 19.33 -2.12
CA ILE A 217 -2.02 18.12 -2.77
C ILE A 217 -1.05 18.42 -3.92
N LEU A 218 -1.32 19.48 -4.69
CA LEU A 218 -0.43 19.95 -5.76
C LEU A 218 0.91 20.48 -5.25
N GLU A 219 1.01 20.85 -3.96
CA GLU A 219 2.25 21.33 -3.33
C GLU A 219 2.98 20.27 -2.50
N THR A 220 2.31 19.19 -2.08
CA THR A 220 2.85 18.20 -1.14
C THR A 220 2.84 16.78 -1.65
N GLY A 221 2.05 16.49 -2.68
CA GLY A 221 1.86 15.14 -3.20
C GLY A 221 1.18 14.18 -2.21
N LEU A 222 0.44 14.64 -1.22
CA LEU A 222 -0.29 13.79 -0.28
C LEU A 222 -1.29 12.89 -1.01
N ARG A 223 -1.47 11.65 -0.48
CA ARG A 223 -2.60 10.81 -0.89
C ARG A 223 -3.89 11.36 -0.31
N THR A 224 -5.03 11.11 -0.96
CA THR A 224 -6.34 11.61 -0.49
C THR A 224 -6.61 11.24 0.97
N GLY A 225 -6.38 9.99 1.36
CA GLY A 225 -6.59 9.56 2.75
C GLY A 225 -5.58 10.18 3.75
N GLU A 226 -4.36 10.47 3.32
CA GLU A 226 -3.36 11.20 4.12
C GLU A 226 -3.79 12.66 4.32
N MET A 227 -4.29 13.31 3.27
CA MET A 227 -4.82 14.69 3.34
C MET A 227 -6.06 14.76 4.24
N ILE A 228 -7.02 13.84 4.08
CA ILE A 228 -8.24 13.82 4.90
C ILE A 228 -7.89 13.56 6.38
N GLY A 229 -6.92 12.66 6.64
CA GLY A 229 -6.47 12.30 7.99
C GLY A 229 -5.42 13.24 8.59
N LEU A 230 -5.11 14.37 7.91
CA LEU A 230 -4.14 15.34 8.41
C LEU A 230 -4.69 16.07 9.63
N THR A 231 -3.93 16.06 10.71
CA THR A 231 -4.25 16.72 11.98
C THR A 231 -3.25 17.83 12.30
N TRP A 232 -3.65 18.77 13.15
CA TRP A 232 -2.82 19.93 13.48
C TRP A 232 -1.52 19.56 14.21
N ASP A 233 -1.51 18.49 14.99
CA ASP A 233 -0.32 17.95 15.66
C ASP A 233 0.75 17.41 14.69
N ALA A 234 0.35 17.11 13.45
CA ALA A 234 1.24 16.64 12.41
C ALA A 234 1.94 17.79 11.64
N ILE A 235 1.66 19.05 11.98
CA ILE A 235 2.23 20.23 11.31
C ILE A 235 3.15 20.97 12.29
N ASN A 236 4.42 21.07 11.92
CA ASN A 236 5.37 21.92 12.62
C ASN A 236 5.52 23.24 11.84
N PHE A 237 4.92 24.32 12.37
CA PHE A 237 4.98 25.64 11.75
C PHE A 237 6.36 26.31 11.92
N GLN A 238 7.12 25.96 12.95
CA GLN A 238 8.45 26.52 13.19
C GLN A 238 9.45 25.96 12.16
N ASP A 239 9.48 24.64 12.00
CA ASP A 239 10.37 23.96 11.06
C ASP A 239 9.79 23.88 9.63
N ARG A 240 8.58 24.41 9.42
CA ARG A 240 7.82 24.35 8.15
C ARG A 240 7.76 22.94 7.59
N THR A 241 7.32 21.98 8.40
CA THR A 241 7.20 20.57 7.98
C THR A 241 5.81 20.00 8.27
N LEU A 242 5.46 18.97 7.52
CA LEU A 242 4.24 18.18 7.66
C LEU A 242 4.62 16.70 7.77
N THR A 243 4.14 16.03 8.81
CA THR A 243 4.39 14.61 9.03
C THR A 243 3.18 13.75 8.67
N VAL A 244 3.39 12.78 7.79
CA VAL A 244 2.39 11.78 7.42
C VAL A 244 2.56 10.56 8.32
N ASN A 245 1.65 10.38 9.27
CA ASN A 245 1.67 9.30 10.26
C ASN A 245 0.32 8.56 10.39
N LYS A 246 -0.72 9.02 9.70
CA LYS A 246 -2.05 8.40 9.73
C LYS A 246 -2.80 8.65 8.42
N THR A 247 -3.87 7.90 8.23
CA THR A 247 -4.81 8.05 7.10
C THR A 247 -6.24 7.96 7.63
N LEU A 248 -7.16 8.61 6.93
CA LEU A 248 -8.58 8.57 7.25
C LEU A 248 -9.38 8.31 5.98
N GLU A 249 -10.28 7.33 6.01
CA GLU A 249 -11.15 6.98 4.90
C GLU A 249 -12.58 6.69 5.35
N TYR A 250 -13.55 7.00 4.50
CA TYR A 250 -14.94 6.62 4.72
C TYR A 250 -15.23 5.26 4.08
N ARG A 251 -15.66 4.29 4.89
CA ARG A 251 -16.04 2.95 4.45
C ARG A 251 -17.51 2.91 4.05
N HIS A 252 -17.78 3.18 2.77
CA HIS A 252 -19.15 3.29 2.24
C HIS A 252 -20.04 2.08 2.54
N SER A 253 -19.52 0.86 2.39
CA SER A 253 -20.27 -0.38 2.63
C SER A 253 -20.67 -0.58 4.11
N ARG A 254 -20.01 0.12 5.03
CA ARG A 254 -20.27 0.04 6.48
C ARG A 254 -20.80 1.33 7.09
N GLY A 255 -20.77 2.43 6.33
CA GLY A 255 -21.35 3.70 6.76
C GLY A 255 -20.55 4.47 7.82
N TYR A 256 -19.25 4.17 8.04
CA TYR A 256 -18.46 4.83 9.06
C TYR A 256 -17.06 5.28 8.58
N TRP A 257 -16.44 6.18 9.34
CA TRP A 257 -15.06 6.62 9.19
C TRP A 257 -14.09 5.62 9.83
N SER A 258 -13.00 5.33 9.16
CA SER A 258 -11.92 4.46 9.65
C SER A 258 -10.60 5.20 9.59
N ALA A 259 -9.99 5.43 10.75
CA ALA A 259 -8.60 5.83 10.87
C ALA A 259 -7.69 4.61 10.72
N GLY A 260 -6.46 4.82 10.28
CA GLY A 260 -5.47 3.75 10.18
C GLY A 260 -4.06 4.31 9.96
N PRO A 261 -3.06 3.43 10.11
CA PRO A 261 -1.68 3.79 9.79
C PRO A 261 -1.52 3.95 8.27
N PRO A 262 -0.48 4.64 7.80
CA PRO A 262 -0.10 4.64 6.40
C PRO A 262 0.11 3.23 5.86
N LYS A 263 -0.17 3.02 4.56
CA LYS A 263 -0.22 1.69 3.92
C LYS A 263 1.08 0.87 4.07
N THR A 264 2.24 1.55 4.08
CA THR A 264 3.56 0.93 4.21
C THR A 264 4.42 1.73 5.18
N VAL A 265 5.47 1.13 5.73
CA VAL A 265 6.45 1.83 6.58
C VAL A 265 7.07 3.02 5.83
N SER A 266 7.38 2.89 4.54
CA SER A 266 7.90 3.98 3.71
C SER A 266 6.93 5.14 3.50
N SER A 267 5.65 4.95 3.80
CA SER A 267 4.65 6.02 3.72
C SER A 267 4.69 6.97 4.92
N TYR A 268 5.27 6.55 6.06
CA TYR A 268 5.59 7.46 7.16
C TYR A 268 6.73 8.37 6.73
N ARG A 269 6.49 9.66 6.74
CA ARG A 269 7.46 10.64 6.25
C ARG A 269 7.16 12.03 6.74
N THR A 270 8.20 12.84 6.83
CA THR A 270 8.09 14.29 7.05
C THR A 270 8.41 15.00 5.75
N ILE A 271 7.53 15.90 5.33
CA ILE A 271 7.59 16.66 4.08
C ILE A 271 7.91 18.12 4.43
N PRO A 272 9.04 18.68 3.94
CA PRO A 272 9.26 20.12 3.99
C PRO A 272 8.18 20.85 3.19
N LEU A 273 7.65 21.94 3.72
CA LEU A 273 6.60 22.70 3.08
C LEU A 273 7.17 23.77 2.14
N THR A 274 6.59 23.83 0.93
CA THR A 274 6.78 24.99 0.07
C THR A 274 6.16 26.23 0.75
N GLU A 275 6.58 27.43 0.37
CA GLU A 275 6.00 28.69 0.87
C GLU A 275 4.47 28.71 0.67
N ARG A 276 4.00 28.22 -0.48
CA ARG A 276 2.57 28.15 -0.79
C ARG A 276 1.83 27.15 0.10
N ALA A 277 2.39 25.97 0.32
CA ALA A 277 1.80 24.96 1.23
C ALA A 277 1.73 25.49 2.66
N TYR A 278 2.80 26.15 3.11
CA TYR A 278 2.86 26.79 4.43
C TYR A 278 1.78 27.86 4.60
N ASN A 279 1.65 28.76 3.63
CA ASN A 279 0.63 29.81 3.67
C ASN A 279 -0.81 29.27 3.66
N ILE A 280 -1.08 28.21 2.89
CA ILE A 280 -2.36 27.48 2.93
C ILE A 280 -2.66 26.99 4.35
N LEU A 281 -1.69 26.35 5.01
CA LEU A 281 -1.87 25.79 6.34
C LEU A 281 -2.00 26.89 7.40
N CYS A 282 -1.28 28.01 7.28
CA CYS A 282 -1.44 29.18 8.14
C CYS A 282 -2.83 29.81 8.03
N GLU A 283 -3.35 29.94 6.81
CA GLU A 283 -4.72 30.45 6.56
C GLU A 283 -5.76 29.55 7.24
N LEU A 284 -5.63 28.24 7.05
CA LEU A 284 -6.51 27.25 7.67
C LEU A 284 -6.40 27.26 9.21
N TYR A 285 -5.20 27.46 9.75
CA TYR A 285 -4.97 27.52 11.19
C TYR A 285 -5.65 28.73 11.84
N LYS A 286 -5.58 29.90 11.22
CA LYS A 286 -6.30 31.10 11.68
C LYS A 286 -7.81 30.89 11.80
N GLN A 287 -8.36 30.02 10.96
CA GLN A 287 -9.79 29.69 10.95
C GLN A 287 -10.17 28.55 11.91
N LYS A 288 -9.19 27.92 12.60
CA LYS A 288 -9.39 26.72 13.43
C LYS A 288 -10.44 26.93 14.55
N ASP A 289 -10.38 28.04 15.22
CA ASP A 289 -11.24 28.30 16.39
C ASP A 289 -12.69 28.60 16.04
N THR A 290 -12.95 29.14 14.85
CA THR A 290 -14.32 29.37 14.35
C THR A 290 -15.06 28.06 14.05
N ARG A 291 -14.36 26.93 14.01
CA ARG A 291 -14.85 25.60 13.59
C ARG A 291 -15.38 24.72 14.73
N LYS A 292 -15.19 25.11 16.00
CA LYS A 292 -15.40 24.28 17.18
C LYS A 292 -16.88 23.95 17.56
N GLN A 293 -17.87 24.44 16.83
CA GLN A 293 -19.27 24.36 17.29
C GLN A 293 -20.13 23.22 16.73
N SER A 294 -19.57 22.27 15.97
CA SER A 294 -20.34 21.18 15.35
C SER A 294 -20.36 19.90 16.18
N LYS A 295 -21.52 19.28 16.34
CA LYS A 295 -21.74 18.02 17.11
C LYS A 295 -20.88 16.81 16.68
N GLY A 296 -20.35 16.75 15.46
CA GLY A 296 -19.51 15.64 14.95
C GLY A 296 -18.06 15.70 15.39
N LEU A 297 -17.59 16.81 15.95
CA LEU A 297 -16.18 17.05 16.26
C LEU A 297 -15.63 16.23 17.45
N SER A 298 -16.50 15.71 18.31
CA SER A 298 -16.08 14.91 19.47
C SER A 298 -15.84 13.43 19.15
N GLN A 299 -16.10 12.98 17.93
CA GLN A 299 -15.88 11.59 17.55
C GLN A 299 -14.40 11.24 17.62
N LYS A 300 -14.11 10.12 18.29
CA LYS A 300 -12.78 9.53 18.43
C LYS A 300 -12.71 8.25 17.60
N LEU A 301 -11.61 8.05 16.91
CA LEU A 301 -11.33 6.85 16.13
C LEU A 301 -10.01 6.25 16.59
N GLU A 302 -10.05 5.00 17.00
CA GLU A 302 -8.86 4.27 17.43
C GLU A 302 -8.26 3.52 16.24
N TYR A 303 -6.94 3.45 16.21
CA TYR A 303 -6.19 2.67 15.23
C TYR A 303 -4.84 2.24 15.80
N MET A 304 -4.35 1.09 15.37
CA MET A 304 -3.03 0.61 15.73
C MET A 304 -1.97 1.27 14.84
N ASP A 305 -1.01 1.93 15.46
CA ASP A 305 0.15 2.49 14.76
C ASP A 305 1.09 1.36 14.31
N ARG A 306 1.50 1.39 13.04
CA ARG A 306 2.30 0.32 12.45
C ARG A 306 3.76 0.31 12.94
N ILE A 307 4.28 1.45 13.37
CA ILE A 307 5.69 1.57 13.79
C ILE A 307 5.82 1.25 15.26
N SER A 308 5.00 1.88 16.12
CA SER A 308 5.07 1.66 17.56
C SER A 308 4.33 0.39 18.02
N GLY A 309 3.38 -0.12 17.25
CA GLY A 309 2.48 -1.20 17.66
C GLY A 309 1.46 -0.78 18.73
N GLU A 310 1.36 0.51 19.03
CA GLU A 310 0.47 1.05 20.04
C GLU A 310 -0.87 1.48 19.45
N MET A 311 -1.92 1.42 20.27
CA MET A 311 -3.22 2.00 19.93
C MET A 311 -3.14 3.52 20.03
N LYS A 312 -3.50 4.21 18.94
CA LYS A 312 -3.58 5.68 18.86
C LYS A 312 -5.00 6.12 18.59
N THR A 313 -5.32 7.30 19.06
CA THR A 313 -6.64 7.93 18.88
C THR A 313 -6.54 9.12 17.94
N LEU A 314 -7.40 9.16 16.91
CA LEU A 314 -7.64 10.34 16.10
C LEU A 314 -8.94 10.98 16.57
N VAL A 315 -8.90 12.25 16.92
CA VAL A 315 -10.08 13.04 17.28
C VAL A 315 -10.48 13.88 16.06
N MET A 316 -11.76 13.88 15.70
CA MET A 316 -12.23 14.59 14.50
C MET A 316 -12.00 16.11 14.58
N SER A 317 -12.04 16.70 15.78
CA SER A 317 -11.74 18.13 15.99
C SER A 317 -10.31 18.53 15.61
N ASP A 318 -9.39 17.56 15.59
CA ASP A 318 -7.97 17.85 15.33
C ASP A 318 -7.65 17.85 13.85
N LEU A 319 -8.60 17.45 13.00
CA LEU A 319 -8.43 17.45 11.55
C LEU A 319 -8.28 18.86 10.97
N VAL A 320 -7.36 18.99 10.02
CA VAL A 320 -7.14 20.23 9.28
C VAL A 320 -8.32 20.53 8.34
N PHE A 321 -8.85 19.49 7.68
CA PHE A 321 -9.92 19.62 6.69
C PHE A 321 -11.23 19.04 7.20
N ILE A 322 -12.18 19.90 7.52
CA ILE A 322 -13.51 19.54 8.02
C ILE A 322 -14.57 20.26 7.21
N ASN A 323 -15.67 19.57 6.91
CA ASN A 323 -16.87 20.19 6.41
C ASN A 323 -17.59 20.91 7.55
N TYR A 324 -17.63 22.22 7.51
CA TYR A 324 -18.17 23.06 8.58
C TYR A 324 -19.65 22.81 8.93
N ARG A 325 -20.45 22.41 7.93
CA ARG A 325 -21.88 22.14 8.16
C ARG A 325 -22.13 20.86 8.90
N LEU A 326 -21.25 19.87 8.72
CA LEU A 326 -21.43 18.51 9.24
C LEU A 326 -20.53 18.22 10.45
N GLY A 327 -19.49 19.03 10.70
CA GLY A 327 -18.44 18.74 11.69
C GLY A 327 -17.63 17.50 11.38
N MET A 328 -17.60 17.07 10.12
CA MET A 328 -16.91 15.86 9.64
C MET A 328 -16.14 16.16 8.36
N PRO A 329 -15.08 15.41 8.06
CA PRO A 329 -14.38 15.56 6.78
C PRO A 329 -15.27 15.15 5.60
N ALA A 330 -14.95 15.65 4.40
CA ALA A 330 -15.60 15.20 3.19
C ALA A 330 -15.13 13.78 2.81
N LYS A 331 -16.06 12.94 2.32
CA LYS A 331 -15.76 11.57 1.90
C LYS A 331 -14.85 11.56 0.67
N ASN A 332 -14.00 10.54 0.54
CA ASN A 332 -13.08 10.38 -0.60
C ASN A 332 -13.82 10.54 -1.96
N SER A 333 -14.95 9.85 -2.13
CA SER A 333 -15.76 9.92 -3.36
C SER A 333 -16.35 11.30 -3.65
N SER A 334 -16.58 12.11 -2.61
CA SER A 334 -17.10 13.47 -2.77
C SER A 334 -16.07 14.40 -3.42
N TYR A 335 -14.79 14.20 -3.13
CA TYR A 335 -13.70 14.96 -3.76
C TYR A 335 -13.64 14.67 -5.26
N ASP A 336 -13.67 13.40 -5.69
CA ASP A 336 -13.63 13.05 -7.12
C ASP A 336 -14.87 13.55 -7.86
N THR A 337 -16.06 13.44 -7.27
CA THR A 337 -17.30 13.96 -7.86
C THR A 337 -17.25 15.47 -8.05
N HIS A 338 -16.68 16.18 -7.08
CA HIS A 338 -16.53 17.63 -7.16
C HIS A 338 -15.43 18.04 -8.16
N LEU A 339 -14.33 17.28 -8.21
CA LEU A 339 -13.29 17.47 -9.22
C LEU A 339 -13.85 17.37 -10.65
N TYR A 340 -14.72 16.40 -10.94
CA TYR A 340 -15.33 16.25 -12.27
C TYR A 340 -16.09 17.52 -12.67
N LYS A 341 -16.89 18.10 -11.76
CA LYS A 341 -17.60 19.36 -12.02
C LYS A 341 -16.64 20.54 -12.28
N LEU A 342 -15.53 20.59 -11.56
CA LEU A 342 -14.52 21.64 -11.75
C LEU A 342 -13.76 21.46 -13.07
N CYS A 343 -13.47 20.22 -13.47
CA CYS A 343 -12.86 19.92 -14.76
C CYS A 343 -13.79 20.31 -15.92
N ASP A 344 -15.07 19.96 -15.82
CA ASP A 344 -16.08 20.35 -16.81
C ASP A 344 -16.16 21.89 -16.93
N LYS A 345 -16.15 22.62 -15.79
CA LYS A 345 -16.11 24.10 -15.76
C LYS A 345 -14.82 24.68 -16.34
N ALA A 346 -13.69 24.00 -16.14
CA ALA A 346 -12.38 24.42 -16.65
C ALA A 346 -12.15 24.06 -18.12
N GLY A 347 -13.03 23.28 -18.74
CA GLY A 347 -12.86 22.77 -20.11
C GLY A 347 -11.69 21.78 -20.25
N ILE A 348 -11.39 20.99 -19.21
CA ILE A 348 -10.31 19.99 -19.20
C ILE A 348 -10.86 18.57 -19.01
N LYS A 349 -10.06 17.56 -19.35
CA LYS A 349 -10.44 16.16 -19.11
C LYS A 349 -10.63 15.88 -17.61
N ARG A 350 -11.66 15.10 -17.27
CA ARG A 350 -11.92 14.68 -15.88
C ARG A 350 -10.73 13.96 -15.28
N ILE A 351 -10.32 14.40 -14.09
CA ILE A 351 -9.22 13.89 -13.30
C ILE A 351 -9.70 13.38 -11.94
N SER A 352 -8.87 12.62 -11.25
CA SER A 352 -9.08 12.16 -9.87
C SER A 352 -8.14 12.89 -8.90
N MET A 353 -8.39 12.75 -7.61
CA MET A 353 -7.46 13.24 -6.57
C MET A 353 -6.05 12.67 -6.74
N HIS A 354 -5.94 11.42 -7.23
CA HIS A 354 -4.64 10.80 -7.47
C HIS A 354 -3.88 11.45 -8.64
N THR A 355 -4.60 11.99 -9.62
CA THR A 355 -4.02 12.78 -10.73
C THR A 355 -3.32 14.05 -10.22
N LEU A 356 -3.87 14.72 -9.20
CA LEU A 356 -3.21 15.90 -8.60
C LEU A 356 -1.85 15.53 -7.99
N ARG A 357 -1.78 14.38 -7.30
CA ARG A 357 -0.51 13.87 -6.77
C ARG A 357 0.46 13.48 -7.90
N HIS A 358 -0.01 12.87 -8.98
CA HIS A 358 0.83 12.59 -10.15
C HIS A 358 1.36 13.89 -10.76
N THR A 359 0.51 14.90 -10.86
CA THR A 359 0.89 16.23 -11.36
C THR A 359 1.98 16.86 -10.49
N TYR A 360 1.84 16.86 -9.15
CA TYR A 360 2.91 17.30 -8.23
C TYR A 360 4.22 16.60 -8.53
N ALA A 361 4.14 15.31 -8.63
CA ALA A 361 5.29 14.47 -8.81
C ALA A 361 5.99 14.75 -10.16
N THR A 362 5.25 14.89 -11.26
CA THR A 362 5.78 15.27 -12.59
C THR A 362 6.42 16.65 -12.54
N ARG A 363 5.74 17.65 -11.94
CA ARG A 363 6.31 19.00 -11.77
C ARG A 363 7.60 19.02 -10.95
N ALA A 364 7.72 18.15 -9.95
CA ALA A 364 8.95 18.02 -9.16
C ALA A 364 10.13 17.53 -10.03
N ILE A 365 9.90 16.52 -10.86
CA ILE A 365 10.95 16.01 -11.78
C ILE A 365 11.32 17.07 -12.84
N GLU A 366 10.34 17.70 -13.47
CA GLU A 366 10.56 18.76 -14.46
C GLU A 366 11.37 19.93 -13.87
N ARG A 367 11.30 20.14 -12.56
CA ARG A 367 12.11 21.13 -11.83
C ARG A 367 13.43 20.59 -11.31
N GLY A 368 13.84 19.39 -11.72
CA GLY A 368 15.13 18.80 -11.38
C GLY A 368 15.22 18.16 -9.99
N VAL A 369 14.08 17.91 -9.32
CA VAL A 369 14.10 17.18 -8.03
C VAL A 369 14.60 15.76 -8.25
N ASN A 370 15.63 15.39 -7.50
CA ASN A 370 16.23 14.05 -7.58
C ASN A 370 15.15 12.97 -7.36
N PRO A 371 15.04 11.93 -8.23
CA PRO A 371 14.03 10.88 -8.13
C PRO A 371 14.03 10.15 -6.79
N LYS A 372 15.20 9.98 -6.15
CA LYS A 372 15.30 9.35 -4.82
C LYS A 372 14.74 10.23 -3.71
N ALA A 373 14.96 11.54 -3.80
CA ALA A 373 14.34 12.51 -2.88
C ALA A 373 12.82 12.52 -3.08
N LEU A 374 12.35 12.53 -4.33
CA LEU A 374 10.93 12.48 -4.65
C LEU A 374 10.26 11.17 -4.19
N GLN A 375 10.94 10.02 -4.32
CA GLN A 375 10.47 8.76 -3.76
C GLN A 375 10.17 8.90 -2.26
N ARG A 376 11.06 9.56 -1.50
CA ARG A 376 10.89 9.80 -0.05
C ARG A 376 9.74 10.77 0.22
N LEU A 377 9.68 11.89 -0.50
CA LEU A 377 8.58 12.87 -0.37
C LEU A 377 7.21 12.27 -0.63
N LEU A 378 7.11 11.39 -1.63
CA LEU A 378 5.86 10.69 -1.96
C LEU A 378 5.58 9.48 -1.05
N GLY A 379 6.59 8.93 -0.36
CA GLY A 379 6.45 7.71 0.43
C GLY A 379 6.14 6.49 -0.46
N HIS A 380 6.86 6.32 -1.56
CA HIS A 380 6.78 5.14 -2.41
C HIS A 380 7.70 4.03 -1.88
N ALA A 381 7.19 2.79 -1.85
CA ALA A 381 7.95 1.65 -1.35
C ALA A 381 9.18 1.31 -2.22
N SER A 382 9.12 1.59 -3.52
CA SER A 382 10.24 1.40 -4.44
C SER A 382 10.43 2.61 -5.36
N LEU A 383 11.67 2.79 -5.85
CA LEU A 383 11.99 3.81 -6.84
C LEU A 383 11.25 3.54 -8.16
N GLN A 384 11.03 2.26 -8.50
CA GLN A 384 10.32 1.86 -9.71
C GLN A 384 8.91 2.50 -9.77
N VAL A 385 8.15 2.49 -8.68
CA VAL A 385 6.84 3.16 -8.61
C VAL A 385 6.92 4.66 -8.90
N THR A 386 8.01 5.30 -8.48
CA THR A 386 8.28 6.69 -8.81
C THR A 386 8.61 6.82 -10.28
N MET A 387 9.52 6.02 -10.81
CA MET A 387 9.93 6.07 -12.22
C MET A 387 8.80 5.73 -13.18
N ASP A 388 7.98 4.72 -12.91
CA ASP A 388 6.82 4.35 -13.74
C ASP A 388 5.81 5.49 -13.91
N THR A 389 5.79 6.44 -12.97
CA THR A 389 4.97 7.65 -13.08
C THR A 389 5.60 8.68 -14.04
N TYR A 390 6.90 8.57 -14.36
CA TYR A 390 7.70 9.59 -15.08
C TYR A 390 8.18 9.18 -16.45
N VAL A 391 7.93 7.99 -16.93
CA VAL A 391 8.32 7.56 -18.31
C VAL A 391 7.79 8.52 -19.39
N HIS A 392 6.90 9.44 -19.01
CA HIS A 392 6.39 10.51 -19.89
C HIS A 392 7.15 11.83 -19.84
N VAL A 393 8.19 11.95 -19.01
CA VAL A 393 9.08 13.11 -19.03
C VAL A 393 10.01 12.94 -20.23
N THR A 394 9.56 13.49 -21.31
CA THR A 394 9.88 13.31 -22.71
C THR A 394 11.18 14.00 -23.16
N ASP A 395 11.42 14.00 -24.46
CA ASP A 395 12.55 14.58 -25.21
C ASP A 395 13.05 15.94 -24.71
N ASP A 396 12.15 16.79 -24.18
CA ASP A 396 12.50 18.07 -23.56
C ASP A 396 13.36 17.92 -22.29
N SER A 397 13.14 16.88 -21.48
CA SER A 397 13.97 16.65 -20.29
C SER A 397 15.34 16.05 -20.62
N MET A 398 15.45 15.29 -21.70
CA MET A 398 16.76 14.85 -22.20
C MET A 398 17.57 16.06 -22.69
N ASN A 399 16.94 16.95 -23.44
CA ASN A 399 17.57 18.19 -23.89
C ASN A 399 17.96 19.11 -22.72
N GLN A 400 17.12 19.21 -21.70
CA GLN A 400 17.45 19.95 -20.47
C GLN A 400 18.59 19.30 -19.68
N ALA A 401 18.63 17.97 -19.57
CA ALA A 401 19.69 17.24 -18.89
C ALA A 401 21.05 17.44 -19.61
N ILE A 402 21.04 17.41 -20.95
CA ILE A 402 22.27 17.71 -21.73
C ILE A 402 22.73 19.14 -21.52
N ARG A 403 21.82 20.12 -21.56
CA ARG A 403 22.18 21.54 -21.29
C ARG A 403 22.69 21.74 -19.86
N GLN A 404 22.16 21.05 -18.88
CA GLN A 404 22.67 21.10 -17.50
C GLN A 404 24.05 20.44 -17.39
N PHE A 405 24.30 19.35 -18.11
CA PHE A 405 25.58 18.71 -18.19
C PHE A 405 26.62 19.62 -18.86
N GLU A 406 26.30 20.25 -19.98
CA GLU A 406 27.13 21.22 -20.68
C GLU A 406 27.47 22.43 -19.79
N ASN A 407 26.51 22.97 -19.06
CA ASN A 407 26.70 24.10 -18.15
C ASN A 407 27.49 23.75 -16.87
N GLY A 408 27.60 22.49 -16.52
CA GLY A 408 28.37 21.99 -15.37
C GLY A 408 29.73 21.43 -15.70
N ALA A 409 30.08 21.29 -16.99
CA ALA A 409 31.38 20.82 -17.41
C ALA A 409 32.42 21.95 -17.30
N PRO A 410 33.61 21.67 -16.73
CA PRO A 410 34.71 22.65 -16.80
C PRO A 410 35.08 22.90 -18.25
N HIS A 411 35.05 24.16 -18.67
CA HIS A 411 35.29 24.63 -20.06
C HIS A 411 36.74 24.48 -20.55
N ASN A 412 37.55 23.57 -20.03
CA ASN A 412 38.93 23.37 -20.40
C ASN A 412 39.19 21.98 -20.96
N VAL A 413 38.60 21.66 -22.11
CA VAL A 413 39.16 20.66 -23.02
C VAL A 413 39.34 21.37 -24.34
N GLU A 414 40.53 21.96 -24.55
CA GLU A 414 41.00 22.31 -25.88
C GLU A 414 41.10 21.02 -26.70
N MET A 415 40.30 20.92 -27.73
CA MET A 415 40.42 19.84 -28.70
C MET A 415 41.70 20.12 -29.53
N ALA A 416 42.70 19.25 -29.33
CA ALA A 416 43.87 19.23 -30.13
C ALA A 416 43.60 18.65 -31.54
#